data_7196e847d5541b7654637d99f86d93f7
#
_entry.id   7196e847d5541b7654637d99f86d93f7
#
_cell.length_a   1.000
_cell.length_b   1.000
_cell.length_c   1.000
_cell.angle_alpha   90.00
_cell.angle_beta   90.00
_cell.angle_gamma   90.00
#
_symmetry.space_group_name_H-M   'P 1'
#
loop_
_entity.id
_entity.type
_entity.pdbx_description
1 polymer ?
#
loop_
_entity_poly.entity_id
_entity_poly.type
_entity_poly.pdbx_seq_one_letter_code
_entity_poly.pdbx_strand_id
1 'polypeptide(L)'
;MIEKKSDGQVINGDSMESPGNPHGKQQASAAPPRLKTIFVMGAYGSGTTAVTGALIRLGARTYGGLSRTNDPRTPTSLEDLAFKGLLHELISENDLSLWPGMADEKILARLAEFRSSLVENDRREADGRYPYVIKHPMAALIIPQIVSVFGPRLIYVTRPLKEIEASRRRRRWPETMGGKGAARIYSAMIHAVIDLGVKATWIHYSELRDDPDGVIALLAELLDAPVRGEGIGLAREWLTSHFATYK
;
A
#
# COMPACT_ATOMS: atom_id res chain seq x y z
N MET A 1 14.90 -64.65 38.38
CA MET A 1 14.67 -64.95 39.81
C MET A 1 13.52 -64.11 40.31
N ILE A 2 12.42 -64.82 40.59
CA ILE A 2 11.31 -64.49 41.51
C ILE A 2 10.40 -63.33 41.13
N GLU A 3 9.31 -63.67 40.49
CA GLU A 3 7.87 -63.73 40.86
C GLU A 3 7.48 -63.06 42.17
N LYS A 4 6.39 -62.21 42.11
CA LYS A 4 5.18 -62.50 42.87
C LYS A 4 4.00 -61.64 42.41
N LYS A 5 2.92 -62.37 42.09
CA LYS A 5 1.55 -61.93 41.95
C LYS A 5 0.98 -61.48 43.29
N SER A 6 0.01 -60.56 43.27
CA SER A 6 -1.18 -60.72 44.11
C SER A 6 -2.35 -59.93 43.60
N ASP A 7 -3.40 -60.64 43.63
CA ASP A 7 -4.80 -60.39 43.22
C ASP A 7 -5.53 -59.30 43.99
N GLY A 8 -6.58 -58.76 43.32
CA GLY A 8 -7.92 -58.67 43.91
C GLY A 8 -8.37 -57.30 44.33
N GLN A 9 -9.24 -56.66 43.66
CA GLN A 9 -10.68 -56.57 44.09
C GLN A 9 -11.46 -55.65 43.16
N VAL A 10 -12.55 -56.22 42.66
CA VAL A 10 -13.62 -55.50 41.90
C VAL A 10 -14.53 -54.83 42.95
N ILE A 11 -14.75 -53.52 42.82
CA ILE A 11 -15.91 -52.88 43.45
C ILE A 11 -16.70 -52.14 42.39
N ASN A 12 -17.91 -52.58 42.16
CA ASN A 12 -18.96 -51.88 41.45
C ASN A 12 -19.38 -50.66 42.25
N GLY A 13 -19.48 -49.51 41.61
CA GLY A 13 -19.99 -48.29 42.21
C GLY A 13 -20.62 -47.39 41.17
N ASP A 14 -21.89 -47.46 41.18
CA ASP A 14 -22.98 -46.62 40.66
C ASP A 14 -22.68 -45.45 39.72
N SER A 15 -23.40 -45.50 38.64
CA SER A 15 -23.70 -44.45 37.69
C SER A 15 -24.34 -43.22 38.39
N MET A 16 -23.61 -42.10 38.43
CA MET A 16 -24.24 -40.80 38.56
C MET A 16 -24.13 -40.02 37.28
N GLU A 17 -25.23 -39.95 36.54
CA GLU A 17 -25.41 -39.02 35.43
C GLU A 17 -25.31 -37.61 35.95
N SER A 18 -24.27 -36.88 35.50
CA SER A 18 -24.16 -35.44 35.68
C SER A 18 -24.92 -34.73 34.56
N PRO A 19 -25.73 -33.69 34.90
CA PRO A 19 -26.54 -32.98 33.90
C PRO A 19 -25.68 -32.22 32.92
N GLY A 20 -25.99 -32.40 31.64
CA GLY A 20 -25.34 -31.76 30.51
C GLY A 20 -25.25 -30.22 30.65
N ASN A 21 -24.06 -29.74 30.56
CA ASN A 21 -23.76 -28.33 30.50
C ASN A 21 -23.95 -27.86 29.03
N PRO A 22 -24.96 -27.05 28.70
CA PRO A 22 -25.10 -26.46 27.36
C PRO A 22 -24.15 -25.29 27.24
N HIS A 23 -22.87 -25.55 27.31
CA HIS A 23 -21.89 -24.48 27.00
C HIS A 23 -21.89 -24.19 25.52
N GLY A 24 -22.43 -23.03 25.24
CA GLY A 24 -22.40 -22.38 23.97
C GLY A 24 -21.05 -22.50 23.29
N LYS A 25 -21.12 -22.90 22.03
CA LYS A 25 -20.01 -22.76 21.11
C LYS A 25 -19.54 -21.31 21.16
N GLN A 26 -18.48 -21.03 21.91
CA GLN A 26 -17.73 -19.80 21.73
C GLN A 26 -17.35 -19.76 20.24
N GLN A 27 -18.05 -18.91 19.51
CA GLN A 27 -17.61 -18.51 18.18
C GLN A 27 -16.18 -17.97 18.37
N ALA A 28 -15.21 -18.73 17.86
CA ALA A 28 -13.85 -18.26 17.77
C ALA A 28 -13.91 -16.88 17.09
N SER A 29 -13.62 -15.84 17.82
CA SER A 29 -13.55 -14.48 17.31
C SER A 29 -12.55 -14.52 16.15
N ALA A 30 -13.05 -14.45 14.94
CA ALA A 30 -12.21 -14.35 13.75
C ALA A 30 -11.27 -13.17 13.98
N ALA A 31 -9.96 -13.40 13.85
CA ALA A 31 -8.98 -12.32 13.94
C ALA A 31 -9.44 -11.17 13.03
N PRO A 32 -9.37 -9.93 13.50
CA PRO A 32 -9.85 -8.80 12.71
C PRO A 32 -9.19 -8.83 11.33
N PRO A 33 -9.95 -8.58 10.26
CA PRO A 33 -9.42 -8.65 8.91
C PRO A 33 -8.18 -7.76 8.81
N ARG A 34 -7.10 -8.33 8.29
CA ARG A 34 -5.82 -7.62 8.16
C ARG A 34 -5.99 -6.52 7.12
N LEU A 35 -5.82 -5.27 7.53
CA LEU A 35 -5.84 -4.12 6.62
C LEU A 35 -4.87 -4.37 5.45
N LYS A 36 -5.38 -4.41 4.23
CA LYS A 36 -4.58 -4.55 3.01
C LYS A 36 -4.26 -3.18 2.46
N THR A 37 -3.00 -2.91 2.18
CA THR A 37 -2.55 -1.64 1.59
C THR A 37 -1.57 -1.87 0.46
N ILE A 38 -1.65 -1.03 -0.56
CA ILE A 38 -0.69 -0.92 -1.67
C ILE A 38 -0.13 0.50 -1.64
N PHE A 39 1.19 0.63 -1.50
CA PHE A 39 1.85 1.92 -1.62
C PHE A 39 2.49 2.05 -3.00
N VAL A 40 2.11 3.08 -3.73
CA VAL A 40 2.69 3.42 -5.04
C VAL A 40 3.69 4.55 -4.85
N MET A 41 4.95 4.25 -5.06
CA MET A 41 6.08 5.15 -4.86
C MET A 41 6.85 5.36 -6.16
N GLY A 42 7.47 6.50 -6.27
CA GLY A 42 8.29 6.90 -7.41
C GLY A 42 8.45 8.39 -7.45
N ALA A 43 9.35 8.90 -8.28
CA ALA A 43 9.60 10.33 -8.38
C ALA A 43 8.40 11.10 -8.94
N TYR A 44 8.35 12.40 -8.70
CA TYR A 44 7.40 13.28 -9.38
C TYR A 44 7.57 13.15 -10.90
N GLY A 45 6.46 12.89 -11.60
CA GLY A 45 6.48 12.71 -13.05
C GLY A 45 6.97 11.34 -13.53
N SER A 46 7.15 10.35 -12.64
CA SER A 46 7.53 8.98 -13.03
C SER A 46 6.39 8.10 -13.54
N GLY A 47 5.12 8.54 -13.42
CA GLY A 47 3.95 7.75 -13.83
C GLY A 47 3.16 7.12 -12.68
N THR A 48 3.47 7.44 -11.42
CA THR A 48 2.74 6.95 -10.24
C THR A 48 1.25 7.24 -10.31
N THR A 49 0.83 8.36 -10.88
CA THR A 49 -0.60 8.71 -11.06
C THR A 49 -1.29 7.75 -12.04
N ALA A 50 -0.60 7.33 -13.11
CA ALA A 50 -1.13 6.38 -14.08
C ALA A 50 -1.39 5.02 -13.40
N VAL A 51 -0.41 4.49 -12.66
CA VAL A 51 -0.52 3.25 -11.89
C VAL A 51 -1.63 3.31 -10.84
N THR A 52 -1.67 4.39 -10.05
CA THR A 52 -2.70 4.57 -9.02
C THR A 52 -4.10 4.63 -9.62
N GLY A 53 -4.25 5.35 -10.73
CA GLY A 53 -5.54 5.44 -11.41
C GLY A 53 -6.01 4.11 -12.02
N ALA A 54 -5.10 3.27 -12.50
CA ALA A 54 -5.40 1.92 -12.95
C ALA A 54 -5.84 1.04 -11.76
N LEU A 55 -5.12 1.06 -10.63
CA LEU A 55 -5.48 0.31 -9.42
C LEU A 55 -6.89 0.68 -8.90
N ILE A 56 -7.23 1.96 -8.87
CA ILE A 56 -8.57 2.42 -8.45
C ILE A 56 -9.65 1.84 -9.37
N ARG A 57 -9.44 1.79 -10.67
CA ARG A 57 -10.39 1.24 -11.64
C ARG A 57 -10.51 -0.28 -11.56
N LEU A 58 -9.43 -0.94 -11.16
CA LEU A 58 -9.44 -2.37 -10.88
C LEU A 58 -10.14 -2.71 -9.54
N GLY A 59 -10.46 -1.72 -8.72
CA GLY A 59 -11.21 -1.89 -7.47
C GLY A 59 -10.46 -1.48 -6.21
N ALA A 60 -9.19 -1.04 -6.28
CA ALA A 60 -8.51 -0.51 -5.11
C ALA A 60 -9.25 0.68 -4.51
N ARG A 61 -9.28 0.76 -3.18
CA ARG A 61 -9.98 1.82 -2.46
C ARG A 61 -9.05 3.00 -2.18
N THR A 62 -9.64 4.17 -2.02
CA THR A 62 -8.98 5.38 -1.51
C THR A 62 -9.59 5.73 -0.16
N TYR A 63 -8.85 6.40 0.72
CA TYR A 63 -9.35 6.73 2.06
C TYR A 63 -10.01 8.10 2.10
N GLY A 64 -9.35 9.12 1.70
CA GLY A 64 -9.82 10.49 1.83
C GLY A 64 -10.14 11.14 0.49
N GLY A 65 -10.24 12.45 0.50
CA GLY A 65 -10.27 13.24 -0.71
C GLY A 65 -8.95 13.11 -1.49
N LEU A 66 -9.04 13.15 -2.81
CA LEU A 66 -7.86 13.09 -3.67
C LEU A 66 -7.37 14.50 -4.05
N SER A 67 -6.07 14.68 -4.00
CA SER A 67 -5.41 15.95 -4.30
C SER A 67 -5.64 16.34 -5.76
N ARG A 68 -6.12 17.57 -5.96
CA ARG A 68 -6.24 18.20 -7.29
C ARG A 68 -4.95 18.90 -7.65
N THR A 69 -4.71 19.09 -8.94
CA THR A 69 -3.58 19.85 -9.46
C THR A 69 -4.10 20.96 -10.38
N ASN A 70 -3.26 21.97 -10.59
CA ASN A 70 -3.54 23.05 -11.56
C ASN A 70 -3.07 22.69 -12.98
N ASP A 71 -2.52 21.47 -13.19
CA ASP A 71 -2.11 21.01 -14.51
C ASP A 71 -3.32 20.39 -15.24
N PRO A 72 -3.82 20.99 -16.33
CA PRO A 72 -4.99 20.47 -17.05
C PRO A 72 -4.76 19.05 -17.64
N ARG A 73 -3.50 18.64 -17.81
CA ARG A 73 -3.16 17.31 -18.31
C ARG A 73 -3.26 16.22 -17.23
N THR A 74 -3.11 16.62 -15.97
CA THR A 74 -3.24 15.75 -14.81
C THR A 74 -4.05 16.48 -13.74
N PRO A 75 -5.37 16.63 -13.91
CA PRO A 75 -6.20 17.46 -13.03
C PRO A 75 -6.26 16.91 -11.59
N THR A 76 -5.83 15.68 -11.40
CA THR A 76 -5.64 15.07 -10.07
C THR A 76 -4.32 14.34 -10.01
N SER A 77 -3.61 14.48 -8.89
CA SER A 77 -2.40 13.69 -8.60
C SER A 77 -2.75 12.31 -8.02
N LEU A 78 -3.99 12.08 -7.63
CA LEU A 78 -4.45 10.88 -6.93
C LEU A 78 -3.68 10.62 -5.63
N GLU A 79 -3.21 11.67 -4.97
CA GLU A 79 -2.63 11.64 -3.63
C GLU A 79 -3.75 11.78 -2.61
N ASP A 80 -3.80 10.88 -1.64
CA ASP A 80 -4.70 10.98 -0.50
C ASP A 80 -4.36 12.23 0.32
N LEU A 81 -5.33 13.10 0.55
CA LEU A 81 -5.12 14.39 1.22
C LEU A 81 -4.68 14.23 2.67
N ALA A 82 -5.21 13.24 3.40
CA ALA A 82 -4.83 13.00 4.78
C ALA A 82 -3.38 12.48 4.86
N PHE A 83 -3.01 11.52 4.01
CA PHE A 83 -1.65 11.02 3.94
C PHE A 83 -0.66 12.08 3.45
N LYS A 84 -1.06 12.89 2.47
CA LYS A 84 -0.25 14.03 2.01
C LYS A 84 0.00 15.02 3.14
N GLY A 85 -1.03 15.39 3.91
CA GLY A 85 -0.90 16.27 5.06
C GLY A 85 0.09 15.71 6.09
N LEU A 86 -0.06 14.42 6.43
CA LEU A 86 0.88 13.72 7.31
C LEU A 86 2.32 13.80 6.80
N LEU A 87 2.56 13.55 5.51
CA LEU A 87 3.92 13.63 4.95
C LEU A 87 4.52 15.05 5.04
N HIS A 88 3.73 16.09 4.82
CA HIS A 88 4.20 17.48 4.96
C HIS A 88 4.53 17.87 6.42
N GLU A 89 3.92 17.21 7.40
CA GLU A 89 4.32 17.35 8.80
C GLU A 89 5.68 16.71 9.11
N LEU A 90 6.05 15.67 8.37
CA LEU A 90 7.27 14.88 8.59
C LEU A 90 8.44 15.31 7.71
N ILE A 91 8.16 15.74 6.50
CA ILE A 91 9.13 15.90 5.41
C ILE A 91 8.98 17.28 4.77
N SER A 92 10.10 17.95 4.59
CA SER A 92 10.20 19.18 3.80
C SER A 92 10.17 18.84 2.30
N GLU A 93 9.20 19.38 1.56
CA GLU A 93 9.13 19.22 0.10
C GLU A 93 10.23 20.02 -0.63
N ASN A 94 10.76 21.06 0.02
CA ASN A 94 11.76 21.96 -0.60
C ASN A 94 13.11 21.30 -0.82
N ASP A 95 13.45 20.32 0.01
CA ASP A 95 14.74 19.60 -0.06
C ASP A 95 14.59 18.08 0.06
N LEU A 96 13.36 17.58 0.20
CA LEU A 96 13.03 16.15 0.36
C LEU A 96 13.74 15.52 1.56
N SER A 97 13.83 16.23 2.68
CA SER A 97 14.43 15.73 3.93
C SER A 97 13.41 15.72 5.06
N LEU A 98 13.66 14.88 6.07
CA LEU A 98 12.92 14.96 7.32
C LEU A 98 13.12 16.35 7.96
N TRP A 99 12.07 16.87 8.59
CA TRP A 99 12.23 18.11 9.37
C TRP A 99 13.25 17.92 10.51
N PRO A 100 14.03 18.93 10.87
CA PRO A 100 14.98 18.84 11.98
C PRO A 100 14.32 18.33 13.27
N GLY A 101 14.97 17.38 13.93
CA GLY A 101 14.45 16.76 15.16
C GLY A 101 13.32 15.76 14.96
N MET A 102 13.03 15.33 13.73
CA MET A 102 12.07 14.29 13.46
C MET A 102 12.66 12.91 13.80
N ALA A 103 12.26 12.36 14.94
CA ALA A 103 12.67 11.03 15.39
C ALA A 103 11.78 9.94 14.78
N ASP A 104 12.32 8.72 14.66
CA ASP A 104 11.62 7.56 14.10
C ASP A 104 10.34 7.25 14.89
N GLU A 105 10.36 7.37 16.21
CA GLU A 105 9.20 7.12 17.07
C GLU A 105 8.03 8.03 16.71
N LYS A 106 8.31 9.30 16.40
CA LYS A 106 7.29 10.25 15.99
C LYS A 106 6.71 9.91 14.62
N ILE A 107 7.56 9.49 13.68
CA ILE A 107 7.12 9.03 12.35
C ILE A 107 6.22 7.80 12.50
N LEU A 108 6.65 6.81 13.28
CA LEU A 108 5.89 5.59 13.54
C LEU A 108 4.54 5.88 14.21
N ALA A 109 4.50 6.78 15.19
CA ALA A 109 3.26 7.19 15.85
C ALA A 109 2.26 7.83 14.86
N ARG A 110 2.71 8.78 14.03
CA ARG A 110 1.85 9.43 13.03
C ARG A 110 1.35 8.45 11.97
N LEU A 111 2.18 7.51 11.52
CA LEU A 111 1.78 6.45 10.60
C LEU A 111 0.77 5.48 11.24
N ALA A 112 0.94 5.16 12.53
CA ALA A 112 0.02 4.30 13.27
C ALA A 112 -1.36 4.96 13.45
N GLU A 113 -1.42 6.27 13.71
CA GLU A 113 -2.66 7.05 13.75
C GLU A 113 -3.38 7.00 12.39
N PHE A 114 -2.67 7.26 11.30
CA PHE A 114 -3.25 7.17 9.96
C PHE A 114 -3.74 5.75 9.64
N ARG A 115 -2.97 4.72 10.01
CA ARG A 115 -3.40 3.32 9.86
C ARG A 115 -4.67 3.03 10.65
N SER A 116 -4.79 3.56 11.87
CA SER A 116 -5.98 3.38 12.70
C SER A 116 -7.22 4.00 12.07
N SER A 117 -7.08 5.15 11.42
CA SER A 117 -8.16 5.78 10.65
C SER A 117 -8.62 4.93 9.47
N LEU A 118 -7.68 4.27 8.77
CA LEU A 118 -8.02 3.32 7.69
C LEU A 118 -8.76 2.10 8.23
N VAL A 119 -8.33 1.54 9.37
CA VAL A 119 -8.99 0.39 10.00
C VAL A 119 -10.41 0.75 10.42
N GLU A 120 -10.61 1.94 10.99
CA GLU A 120 -11.95 2.40 11.38
C GLU A 120 -12.85 2.59 10.15
N ASN A 121 -12.33 3.15 9.07
CA ASN A 121 -13.06 3.27 7.82
C ASN A 121 -13.42 1.89 7.22
N ASP A 122 -12.47 0.95 7.27
CA ASP A 122 -12.67 -0.44 6.79
C ASP A 122 -13.82 -1.14 7.53
N ARG A 123 -13.93 -0.92 8.84
CA ARG A 123 -15.03 -1.45 9.65
C ARG A 123 -16.39 -0.88 9.28
N ARG A 124 -16.44 0.39 8.88
CA ARG A 124 -17.69 1.07 8.48
C ARG A 124 -18.19 0.64 7.10
N GLU A 125 -17.27 0.48 6.16
CA GLU A 125 -17.61 0.20 4.76
C GLU A 125 -17.92 -1.28 4.50
N ALA A 126 -17.68 -2.18 5.45
CA ALA A 126 -17.95 -3.63 5.39
C ALA A 126 -17.38 -4.37 4.16
N ASP A 127 -16.58 -3.74 3.33
CA ASP A 127 -15.96 -4.33 2.12
C ASP A 127 -14.42 -4.35 2.20
N GLY A 128 -13.90 -5.08 3.17
CA GLY A 128 -12.45 -5.28 3.36
C GLY A 128 -11.76 -6.13 2.29
N ARG A 129 -12.44 -6.47 1.18
CA ARG A 129 -11.87 -7.32 0.13
C ARG A 129 -10.75 -6.64 -0.63
N TYR A 130 -10.91 -5.37 -0.96
CA TYR A 130 -9.96 -4.61 -1.77
C TYR A 130 -8.99 -3.81 -0.90
N PRO A 131 -7.70 -3.75 -1.30
CA PRO A 131 -6.72 -2.95 -0.59
C PRO A 131 -6.96 -1.44 -0.76
N TYR A 132 -6.50 -0.65 0.24
CA TYR A 132 -6.31 0.77 0.03
C TYR A 132 -5.07 1.03 -0.81
N VAL A 133 -5.20 1.88 -1.82
CA VAL A 133 -4.05 2.40 -2.57
C VAL A 133 -3.65 3.76 -2.04
N ILE A 134 -2.40 3.89 -1.63
CA ILE A 134 -1.81 5.12 -1.09
C ILE A 134 -0.63 5.51 -1.97
N LYS A 135 -0.63 6.73 -2.46
CA LYS A 135 0.39 7.22 -3.39
C LYS A 135 0.91 8.57 -2.95
N HIS A 136 2.22 8.66 -2.75
CA HIS A 136 2.93 9.94 -2.65
C HIS A 136 4.43 9.75 -2.92
N PRO A 137 5.10 10.66 -3.70
CA PRO A 137 6.54 10.54 -3.95
C PRO A 137 7.39 10.58 -2.68
N MET A 138 7.08 11.47 -1.73
CA MET A 138 7.84 11.60 -0.48
C MET A 138 7.72 10.38 0.45
N ALA A 139 6.74 9.51 0.26
CA ALA A 139 6.62 8.27 1.03
C ALA A 139 7.86 7.38 0.89
N ALA A 140 8.58 7.51 -0.22
CA ALA A 140 9.84 6.80 -0.44
C ALA A 140 10.94 7.15 0.58
N LEU A 141 10.84 8.29 1.26
CA LEU A 141 11.84 8.73 2.23
C LEU A 141 11.66 8.11 3.62
N ILE A 142 10.53 7.43 3.85
CA ILE A 142 10.18 6.77 5.12
C ILE A 142 9.69 5.33 4.90
N ILE A 143 10.22 4.63 3.91
CA ILE A 143 9.85 3.24 3.59
C ILE A 143 10.00 2.30 4.78
N PRO A 144 11.09 2.33 5.58
CA PRO A 144 11.24 1.45 6.73
C PRO A 144 10.05 1.55 7.69
N GLN A 145 9.64 2.78 8.01
CA GLN A 145 8.55 3.04 8.94
C GLN A 145 7.19 2.64 8.34
N ILE A 146 6.98 2.89 7.04
CA ILE A 146 5.77 2.44 6.33
C ILE A 146 5.68 0.91 6.33
N VAL A 147 6.77 0.21 6.05
CA VAL A 147 6.79 -1.26 6.06
C VAL A 147 6.51 -1.80 7.46
N SER A 148 7.11 -1.20 8.49
CA SER A 148 6.89 -1.58 9.89
C SER A 148 5.44 -1.44 10.32
N VAL A 149 4.78 -0.32 9.95
CA VAL A 149 3.41 -0.03 10.39
C VAL A 149 2.34 -0.75 9.57
N PHE A 150 2.51 -0.83 8.25
CA PHE A 150 1.46 -1.32 7.35
C PHE A 150 1.70 -2.74 6.84
N GLY A 151 2.95 -3.19 6.70
CA GLY A 151 3.30 -4.42 5.99
C GLY A 151 2.70 -4.44 4.58
N PRO A 152 2.88 -3.37 3.78
CA PRO A 152 2.15 -3.16 2.55
C PRO A 152 2.71 -3.98 1.39
N ARG A 153 1.97 -4.06 0.30
CA ARG A 153 2.54 -4.30 -1.02
C ARG A 153 3.12 -3.00 -1.56
N LEU A 154 4.34 -3.04 -2.09
CA LEU A 154 5.01 -1.87 -2.64
C LEU A 154 5.08 -1.96 -4.16
N ILE A 155 4.73 -0.86 -4.83
CA ILE A 155 4.90 -0.67 -6.26
C ILE A 155 5.85 0.52 -6.46
N TYR A 156 6.97 0.27 -7.12
CA TYR A 156 7.96 1.26 -7.46
C TYR A 156 7.86 1.62 -8.94
N VAL A 157 7.57 2.88 -9.22
CA VAL A 157 7.43 3.37 -10.59
C VAL A 157 8.65 4.20 -10.96
N THR A 158 9.36 3.78 -12.01
CA THR A 158 10.60 4.40 -12.44
C THR A 158 10.49 5.01 -13.84
N ARG A 159 11.27 6.06 -14.05
CA ARG A 159 11.42 6.74 -15.34
C ARG A 159 12.84 7.31 -15.46
N PRO A 160 13.44 7.38 -16.65
CA PRO A 160 14.76 7.99 -16.83
C PRO A 160 14.82 9.42 -16.29
N LEU A 161 15.88 9.74 -15.54
CA LEU A 161 16.02 11.05 -14.88
C LEU A 161 15.96 12.22 -15.87
N LYS A 162 16.52 12.05 -17.08
CA LYS A 162 16.46 13.06 -18.16
C LYS A 162 15.03 13.39 -18.59
N GLU A 163 14.15 12.38 -18.59
CA GLU A 163 12.75 12.57 -18.97
C GLU A 163 11.93 13.22 -17.86
N ILE A 164 12.23 12.87 -16.61
CA ILE A 164 11.65 13.54 -15.43
C ILE A 164 12.05 15.02 -15.45
N GLU A 165 13.33 15.32 -15.70
CA GLU A 165 13.81 16.70 -15.77
C GLU A 165 13.17 17.48 -16.93
N ALA A 166 13.02 16.86 -18.09
CA ALA A 166 12.29 17.47 -19.21
C ALA A 166 10.82 17.76 -18.85
N SER A 167 10.18 16.82 -18.14
CA SER A 167 8.80 16.99 -17.64
C SER A 167 8.70 18.14 -16.63
N ARG A 168 9.63 18.23 -15.68
CA ARG A 168 9.72 19.31 -14.71
C ARG A 168 9.81 20.68 -15.40
N ARG A 169 10.76 20.84 -16.33
CA ARG A 169 10.96 22.11 -17.06
C ARG A 169 9.69 22.54 -17.81
N ARG A 170 9.04 21.61 -18.50
CA ARG A 170 7.80 21.86 -19.21
C ARG A 170 6.65 22.32 -18.28
N ARG A 171 6.61 21.75 -17.06
CA ARG A 171 5.58 22.07 -16.04
C ARG A 171 5.97 23.23 -15.12
N ARG A 172 7.19 23.74 -15.24
CA ARG A 172 7.76 24.79 -14.36
C ARG A 172 7.72 24.41 -12.89
N TRP A 173 7.95 23.14 -12.60
CA TRP A 173 8.00 22.61 -11.24
C TRP A 173 9.33 22.97 -10.55
N PRO A 174 9.38 22.98 -9.19
CA PRO A 174 10.62 23.13 -8.43
C PRO A 174 11.67 22.06 -8.79
N GLU A 175 12.94 22.34 -8.51
CA GLU A 175 14.05 21.42 -8.79
C GLU A 175 13.91 20.08 -8.07
N THR A 176 13.32 20.07 -6.86
CA THR A 176 13.04 18.87 -6.08
C THR A 176 12.05 17.91 -6.76
N MET A 177 11.26 18.41 -7.69
CA MET A 177 10.36 17.59 -8.52
C MET A 177 11.00 17.18 -9.85
N GLY A 178 12.27 17.45 -10.06
CA GLY A 178 13.04 17.11 -11.26
C GLY A 178 14.01 15.95 -11.07
N GLY A 179 15.01 15.88 -11.92
CA GLY A 179 16.02 14.82 -11.93
C GLY A 179 16.77 14.69 -10.59
N LYS A 180 17.09 15.82 -9.93
CA LYS A 180 17.77 15.83 -8.64
C LYS A 180 16.92 15.18 -7.53
N GLY A 181 15.66 15.58 -7.41
CA GLY A 181 14.77 14.96 -6.42
C GLY A 181 14.41 13.51 -6.77
N ALA A 182 14.29 13.20 -8.07
CA ALA A 182 14.08 11.82 -8.52
C ALA A 182 15.24 10.90 -8.13
N ALA A 183 16.50 11.38 -8.27
CA ALA A 183 17.66 10.60 -7.85
C ALA A 183 17.61 10.29 -6.34
N ARG A 184 17.19 11.25 -5.50
CA ARG A 184 17.05 11.05 -4.05
C ARG A 184 15.97 10.04 -3.72
N ILE A 185 14.79 10.14 -4.35
CA ILE A 185 13.67 9.21 -4.17
C ILE A 185 14.08 7.80 -4.61
N TYR A 186 14.70 7.65 -5.79
CA TYR A 186 15.15 6.36 -6.27
C TYR A 186 16.24 5.75 -5.41
N SER A 187 17.17 6.57 -4.89
CA SER A 187 18.17 6.12 -3.93
C SER A 187 17.49 5.52 -2.69
N ALA A 188 16.52 6.20 -2.10
CA ALA A 188 15.79 5.70 -0.95
C ALA A 188 15.05 4.37 -1.25
N MET A 189 14.41 4.24 -2.42
CA MET A 189 13.75 3.02 -2.86
C MET A 189 14.74 1.86 -3.02
N ILE A 190 15.92 2.11 -3.61
CA ILE A 190 16.96 1.10 -3.81
C ILE A 190 17.55 0.67 -2.47
N HIS A 191 17.86 1.62 -1.57
CA HIS A 191 18.32 1.31 -0.22
C HIS A 191 17.33 0.43 0.54
N ALA A 192 16.03 0.70 0.46
CA ALA A 192 15.01 -0.14 1.09
C ALA A 192 15.05 -1.59 0.59
N VAL A 193 15.30 -1.80 -0.71
CA VAL A 193 15.41 -3.17 -1.27
C VAL A 193 16.70 -3.85 -0.84
N ILE A 194 17.84 -3.13 -0.89
CA ILE A 194 19.17 -3.72 -0.62
C ILE A 194 19.36 -3.94 0.87
N ASP A 195 19.11 -2.91 1.69
CA ASP A 195 19.50 -2.91 3.10
C ASP A 195 18.43 -3.56 4.00
N LEU A 196 17.15 -3.48 3.60
CA LEU A 196 16.02 -3.99 4.39
C LEU A 196 15.40 -5.25 3.79
N GLY A 197 15.84 -5.70 2.64
CA GLY A 197 15.25 -6.84 1.94
C GLY A 197 13.78 -6.63 1.55
N VAL A 198 13.35 -5.39 1.40
CA VAL A 198 11.97 -5.04 1.06
C VAL A 198 11.63 -5.54 -0.33
N LYS A 199 10.54 -6.29 -0.46
CA LYS A 199 10.03 -6.73 -1.75
C LYS A 199 9.15 -5.65 -2.36
N ALA A 200 9.42 -5.28 -3.62
CA ALA A 200 8.61 -4.35 -4.37
C ALA A 200 8.40 -4.83 -5.80
N THR A 201 7.24 -4.51 -6.37
CA THR A 201 6.98 -4.67 -7.78
C THR A 201 7.48 -3.43 -8.51
N TRP A 202 8.32 -3.61 -9.50
CA TRP A 202 8.87 -2.52 -10.31
C TRP A 202 8.07 -2.37 -11.59
N ILE A 203 7.71 -1.14 -11.92
CA ILE A 203 7.05 -0.77 -13.18
C ILE A 203 7.83 0.37 -13.79
N HIS A 204 8.34 0.18 -14.98
CA HIS A 204 9.00 1.24 -15.74
C HIS A 204 7.97 2.05 -16.52
N TYR A 205 8.19 3.35 -16.65
CA TYR A 205 7.27 4.26 -17.36
C TYR A 205 6.98 3.85 -18.80
N SER A 206 7.94 3.24 -19.49
CA SER A 206 7.73 2.74 -20.84
C SER A 206 6.73 1.58 -20.88
N GLU A 207 6.71 0.69 -19.88
CA GLU A 207 5.77 -0.43 -19.81
C GLU A 207 4.32 0.06 -19.74
N LEU A 208 4.07 1.14 -18.97
CA LEU A 208 2.75 1.76 -18.89
C LEU A 208 2.22 2.23 -20.28
N ARG A 209 3.13 2.61 -21.16
CA ARG A 209 2.81 3.12 -22.50
C ARG A 209 2.81 2.01 -23.55
N ASP A 210 3.78 1.13 -23.49
CA ASP A 210 4.11 0.18 -24.55
C ASP A 210 3.43 -1.18 -24.35
N ASP A 211 3.15 -1.56 -23.08
CA ASP A 211 2.43 -2.78 -22.69
C ASP A 211 1.41 -2.53 -21.55
N PRO A 212 0.39 -1.71 -21.79
CA PRO A 212 -0.60 -1.40 -20.75
C PRO A 212 -1.37 -2.65 -20.27
N ASP A 213 -1.56 -3.65 -21.11
CA ASP A 213 -2.29 -4.87 -20.75
C ASP A 213 -1.47 -5.76 -19.81
N GLY A 214 -0.17 -5.92 -20.06
CA GLY A 214 0.72 -6.61 -19.13
C GLY A 214 0.79 -5.93 -17.76
N VAL A 215 0.85 -4.60 -17.76
CA VAL A 215 0.79 -3.84 -16.50
C VAL A 215 -0.54 -4.03 -15.78
N ILE A 216 -1.69 -4.00 -16.49
CA ILE A 216 -3.01 -4.22 -15.89
C ILE A 216 -3.10 -5.61 -15.27
N ALA A 217 -2.62 -6.64 -15.95
CA ALA A 217 -2.59 -8.00 -15.42
C ALA A 217 -1.77 -8.09 -14.12
N LEU A 218 -0.58 -7.51 -14.10
CA LEU A 218 0.28 -7.42 -12.92
C LEU A 218 -0.41 -6.68 -11.76
N LEU A 219 -1.07 -5.56 -12.03
CA LEU A 219 -1.79 -4.79 -11.02
C LEU A 219 -3.01 -5.55 -10.47
N ALA A 220 -3.71 -6.29 -11.31
CA ALA A 220 -4.83 -7.15 -10.91
C ALA A 220 -4.38 -8.25 -9.94
N GLU A 221 -3.25 -8.90 -10.19
CA GLU A 221 -2.65 -9.87 -9.27
C GLU A 221 -2.30 -9.25 -7.91
N LEU A 222 -1.79 -8.03 -7.92
CA LEU A 222 -1.44 -7.30 -6.70
C LEU A 222 -2.64 -6.90 -5.84
N LEU A 223 -3.83 -6.80 -6.41
CA LEU A 223 -5.04 -6.51 -5.64
C LEU A 223 -5.42 -7.66 -4.71
N ASP A 224 -5.10 -8.91 -5.08
CA ASP A 224 -5.49 -10.10 -4.29
C ASP A 224 -7.00 -10.12 -4.00
N ALA A 225 -7.78 -9.76 -5.00
CA ALA A 225 -9.23 -9.67 -4.98
C ALA A 225 -9.78 -9.89 -6.39
N PRO A 226 -11.01 -10.42 -6.54
CA PRO A 226 -11.61 -10.63 -7.85
C PRO A 226 -11.76 -9.30 -8.60
N VAL A 227 -11.13 -9.20 -9.77
CA VAL A 227 -11.29 -8.04 -10.66
C VAL A 227 -12.41 -8.33 -11.66
N ARG A 228 -13.36 -7.41 -11.78
CA ARG A 228 -14.43 -7.51 -12.78
C ARG A 228 -13.90 -7.12 -14.15
N GLY A 229 -14.41 -7.75 -15.21
CA GLY A 229 -14.03 -7.42 -16.59
C GLY A 229 -14.20 -5.94 -16.96
N GLU A 230 -15.23 -5.29 -16.44
CA GLU A 230 -15.45 -3.85 -16.56
C GLU A 230 -14.27 -3.04 -15.98
N GLY A 231 -13.75 -3.42 -14.81
CA GLY A 231 -12.60 -2.76 -14.18
C GLY A 231 -11.34 -2.83 -15.04
N ILE A 232 -11.12 -3.95 -15.74
CA ILE A 232 -10.00 -4.11 -16.69
C ILE A 232 -10.17 -3.14 -17.86
N GLY A 233 -11.39 -3.04 -18.44
CA GLY A 233 -11.71 -2.09 -19.50
C GLY A 233 -11.46 -0.64 -19.10
N LEU A 234 -11.93 -0.24 -17.92
CA LEU A 234 -11.75 1.10 -17.36
C LEU A 234 -10.27 1.42 -17.07
N ALA A 235 -9.50 0.45 -16.58
CA ALA A 235 -8.08 0.62 -16.35
C ALA A 235 -7.29 0.81 -17.65
N ARG A 236 -7.65 0.06 -18.71
CA ARG A 236 -7.05 0.20 -20.04
C ARG A 236 -7.36 1.57 -20.64
N GLU A 237 -8.62 2.00 -20.62
CA GLU A 237 -9.03 3.32 -21.08
C GLU A 237 -8.28 4.43 -20.34
N TRP A 238 -8.13 4.31 -19.02
CA TRP A 238 -7.38 5.26 -18.20
C TRP A 238 -5.92 5.35 -18.64
N LEU A 239 -5.20 4.24 -18.77
CA LEU A 239 -3.80 4.24 -19.19
C LEU A 239 -3.66 4.83 -20.59
N THR A 240 -4.49 4.39 -21.55
CA THR A 240 -4.44 4.86 -22.93
C THR A 240 -4.70 6.37 -23.03
N SER A 241 -5.73 6.88 -22.36
CA SER A 241 -6.07 8.30 -22.35
C SER A 241 -5.00 9.14 -21.66
N HIS A 242 -4.42 8.64 -20.56
CA HIS A 242 -3.35 9.30 -19.84
C HIS A 242 -2.14 9.58 -20.73
N PHE A 243 -1.77 8.64 -21.61
CA PHE A 243 -0.64 8.78 -22.50
C PHE A 243 -0.97 9.48 -23.84
N ALA A 244 -2.21 9.46 -24.29
CA ALA A 244 -2.63 10.20 -25.49
C ALA A 244 -2.45 11.72 -25.33
N THR A 245 -2.57 12.23 -24.11
CA THR A 245 -2.43 13.66 -23.78
C THR A 245 -0.97 14.15 -23.83
N TYR A 246 0.00 13.24 -23.98
CA TYR A 246 1.45 13.58 -23.99
C TYR A 246 2.10 13.47 -25.38
N LYS A 247 1.32 13.17 -26.41
CA LYS A 247 1.76 13.26 -27.82
C LYS A 247 1.60 14.70 -28.30
#